data_669a0c309db4b902c47367c4bff05ffc
#
_entry.id   669a0c309db4b902c47367c4bff05ffc
#
_cell.length_a   1.000
_cell.length_b   1.000
_cell.length_c   1.000
_cell.angle_alpha   90.00
_cell.angle_beta   90.00
_cell.angle_gamma   90.00
#
_symmetry.space_group_name_H-M   'P 1'
#
loop_
_entity.id
_entity.type
_entity.pdbx_description
1 polymer ?
#
loop_
_entity_poly.entity_id
_entity_poly.type
_entity_poly.pdbx_seq_one_letter_code
_entity_poly.pdbx_strand_id
1 'polypeptide(L)'
;ACFESCIQSGDRIILSRPSFAMYEVYSKVYGAKVTWLDYEKSENGPLLEVDRVVNTIKKIRPKMVCLPNPDSPSGTVFSYLDLRKIVDAAADIGSLMLIDEAYHPLYKDTSVPWIHECKNLVVARSFSKAWGAAGLRVGYLLANKELTALLHKQRPMYEIGNVSAKAIEILLDYEKDMMQSVKRVIAGKKYFQNAMKDLGMHSYDSH
;
A
#
# COMPACT_ATOMS: atom_id res chain seq x y z
N ALA A 1 2.21 -11.10 -7.65
CA ALA A 1 1.41 -12.07 -6.90
C ALA A 1 -0.09 -11.71 -6.88
N CYS A 2 -0.59 -10.66 -6.13
CA CYS A 2 -2.05 -10.42 -6.00
C CYS A 2 -2.77 -10.25 -7.35
N PHE A 3 -2.26 -9.41 -8.25
CA PHE A 3 -2.85 -9.24 -9.58
C PHE A 3 -2.87 -10.56 -10.36
N GLU A 4 -1.76 -11.26 -10.38
CA GLU A 4 -1.59 -12.53 -11.08
C GLU A 4 -2.54 -13.62 -10.54
N SER A 5 -2.69 -13.68 -9.21
CA SER A 5 -3.51 -14.71 -8.55
C SER A 5 -5.01 -14.44 -8.61
N CYS A 6 -5.41 -13.16 -8.67
CA CYS A 6 -6.80 -12.78 -8.39
C CYS A 6 -7.48 -12.07 -9.54
N ILE A 7 -6.75 -11.58 -10.56
CA ILE A 7 -7.31 -10.77 -11.65
C ILE A 7 -7.27 -11.53 -12.96
N GLN A 8 -8.40 -11.55 -13.63
CA GLN A 8 -8.58 -12.04 -14.99
C GLN A 8 -8.96 -10.90 -15.93
N SER A 9 -8.76 -11.11 -17.23
CA SER A 9 -9.12 -10.10 -18.23
C SER A 9 -10.61 -9.77 -18.16
N GLY A 10 -10.90 -8.47 -18.09
CA GLY A 10 -12.27 -7.95 -17.95
C GLY A 10 -12.72 -7.72 -16.50
N ASP A 11 -12.00 -8.22 -15.49
CA ASP A 11 -12.32 -7.95 -14.09
C ASP A 11 -12.23 -6.45 -13.79
N ARG A 12 -13.18 -5.95 -12.99
CA ARG A 12 -13.18 -4.56 -12.54
C ARG A 12 -12.35 -4.41 -11.29
N ILE A 13 -11.50 -3.38 -11.28
CA ILE A 13 -10.69 -3.01 -10.11
C ILE A 13 -10.80 -1.52 -9.82
N ILE A 14 -10.52 -1.13 -8.60
CA ILE A 14 -10.46 0.27 -8.17
C ILE A 14 -9.03 0.60 -7.76
N LEU A 15 -8.50 1.71 -8.27
CA LEU A 15 -7.19 2.28 -7.95
C LEU A 15 -7.31 3.77 -7.70
N SER A 16 -6.45 4.35 -6.85
CA SER A 16 -6.29 5.81 -6.70
C SER A 16 -5.39 6.40 -7.80
N ARG A 17 -5.55 7.71 -8.10
CA ARG A 17 -4.70 8.42 -9.06
C ARG A 17 -4.53 9.91 -8.67
N PRO A 18 -3.27 10.47 -8.66
CA PRO A 18 -2.03 9.74 -8.96
C PRO A 18 -1.69 8.71 -7.90
N SER A 19 -0.97 7.65 -8.27
CA SER A 19 -0.50 6.61 -7.37
C SER A 19 0.73 5.90 -7.97
N PHE A 20 1.22 4.85 -7.33
CA PHE A 20 2.37 4.10 -7.80
C PHE A 20 2.11 3.50 -9.19
N ALA A 21 2.92 3.91 -10.18
CA ALA A 21 2.70 3.62 -11.60
C ALA A 21 2.55 2.13 -11.95
N MET A 22 3.16 1.24 -11.15
CA MET A 22 3.10 -0.20 -11.41
C MET A 22 1.70 -0.79 -11.27
N TYR A 23 0.79 -0.16 -10.53
CA TYR A 23 -0.60 -0.62 -10.48
C TYR A 23 -1.28 -0.50 -11.84
N GLU A 24 -1.06 0.62 -12.54
CA GLU A 24 -1.56 0.79 -13.91
C GLU A 24 -0.94 -0.23 -14.86
N VAL A 25 0.37 -0.46 -14.75
CA VAL A 25 1.09 -1.45 -15.58
C VAL A 25 0.50 -2.85 -15.36
N TYR A 26 0.37 -3.30 -14.11
CA TYR A 26 -0.22 -4.60 -13.81
C TYR A 26 -1.67 -4.70 -14.28
N SER A 27 -2.45 -3.63 -14.13
CA SER A 27 -3.83 -3.63 -14.61
C SER A 27 -3.91 -3.89 -16.12
N LYS A 28 -3.02 -3.26 -16.89
CA LYS A 28 -2.92 -3.47 -18.34
C LYS A 28 -2.44 -4.88 -18.68
N VAL A 29 -1.43 -5.39 -17.98
CA VAL A 29 -0.86 -6.73 -18.20
C VAL A 29 -1.93 -7.82 -18.01
N TYR A 30 -2.74 -7.69 -16.96
CA TYR A 30 -3.80 -8.67 -16.66
C TYR A 30 -5.17 -8.32 -17.27
N GLY A 31 -5.24 -7.27 -18.10
CA GLY A 31 -6.48 -6.90 -18.80
C GLY A 31 -7.61 -6.43 -17.90
N ALA A 32 -7.31 -5.88 -16.74
CA ALA A 32 -8.30 -5.37 -15.81
C ALA A 32 -8.97 -4.08 -16.31
N LYS A 33 -10.25 -3.89 -16.00
CA LYS A 33 -10.99 -2.65 -16.21
C LYS A 33 -10.88 -1.78 -14.96
N VAL A 34 -10.08 -0.71 -15.05
CA VAL A 34 -9.79 0.15 -13.92
C VAL A 34 -10.84 1.25 -13.77
N THR A 35 -11.39 1.39 -12.57
CA THR A 35 -12.09 2.59 -12.12
C THR A 35 -11.12 3.41 -11.27
N TRP A 36 -10.83 4.63 -11.73
CA TRP A 36 -9.92 5.54 -11.07
C TRP A 36 -10.63 6.39 -10.03
N LEU A 37 -10.01 6.50 -8.86
CA LEU A 37 -10.36 7.45 -7.82
C LEU A 37 -9.32 8.58 -7.85
N ASP A 38 -9.67 9.67 -8.51
CA ASP A 38 -8.80 10.83 -8.59
C ASP A 38 -8.79 11.59 -7.27
N TYR A 39 -7.58 11.94 -6.79
CA TYR A 39 -7.43 12.87 -5.67
C TYR A 39 -7.92 14.27 -6.07
N GLU A 40 -8.63 14.90 -5.15
CA GLU A 40 -9.08 16.29 -5.28
C GLU A 40 -8.08 17.23 -4.61
N LYS A 41 -8.00 18.45 -5.12
CA LYS A 41 -7.18 19.49 -4.50
C LYS A 41 -7.88 20.00 -3.24
N SER A 42 -7.15 20.12 -2.13
CA SER A 42 -7.60 20.80 -0.93
C SER A 42 -6.52 21.73 -0.40
N GLU A 43 -6.87 22.59 0.56
CA GLU A 43 -5.92 23.48 1.23
C GLU A 43 -4.83 22.70 1.98
N ASN A 44 -5.15 21.48 2.43
CA ASN A 44 -4.24 20.61 3.19
C ASN A 44 -3.54 19.55 2.32
N GLY A 45 -3.64 19.65 1.00
CA GLY A 45 -3.04 18.73 0.06
C GLY A 45 -4.05 17.84 -0.69
N PRO A 46 -3.57 16.84 -1.41
CA PRO A 46 -4.43 15.93 -2.14
C PRO A 46 -5.37 15.18 -1.20
N LEU A 47 -6.67 15.16 -1.52
CA LEU A 47 -7.71 14.54 -0.71
C LEU A 47 -8.46 13.47 -1.52
N LEU A 48 -8.73 12.34 -0.90
CA LEU A 48 -9.64 11.33 -1.43
C LEU A 48 -10.69 11.01 -0.34
N GLU A 49 -11.89 11.51 -0.57
CA GLU A 49 -12.99 11.39 0.38
C GLU A 49 -13.40 9.94 0.60
N VAL A 50 -13.48 9.51 1.85
CA VAL A 50 -13.77 8.13 2.25
C VAL A 50 -15.13 7.68 1.74
N ASP A 51 -16.15 8.52 1.87
CA ASP A 51 -17.50 8.20 1.40
C ASP A 51 -17.56 8.01 -0.11
N ARG A 52 -16.76 8.77 -0.86
CA ARG A 52 -16.62 8.58 -2.31
C ARG A 52 -16.00 7.22 -2.62
N VAL A 53 -14.97 6.79 -1.89
CA VAL A 53 -14.35 5.47 -2.05
C VAL A 53 -15.37 4.38 -1.76
N VAL A 54 -16.03 4.43 -0.60
CA VAL A 54 -17.02 3.45 -0.16
C VAL A 54 -18.20 3.35 -1.13
N ASN A 55 -18.76 4.48 -1.58
CA ASN A 55 -19.86 4.51 -2.53
C ASN A 55 -19.44 3.95 -3.90
N THR A 56 -18.21 4.23 -4.33
CA THR A 56 -17.66 3.66 -5.58
C THR A 56 -17.51 2.16 -5.47
N ILE A 57 -16.99 1.64 -4.36
CA ILE A 57 -16.88 0.19 -4.10
C ILE A 57 -18.25 -0.47 -4.19
N LYS A 58 -19.25 0.04 -3.48
CA LYS A 58 -20.63 -0.50 -3.48
C LYS A 58 -21.27 -0.47 -4.87
N LYS A 59 -21.06 0.62 -5.63
CA LYS A 59 -21.64 0.81 -6.98
C LYS A 59 -20.97 -0.09 -8.02
N ILE A 60 -19.63 -0.12 -8.04
CA ILE A 60 -18.85 -0.83 -9.08
C ILE A 60 -18.77 -2.32 -8.78
N ARG A 61 -18.78 -2.72 -7.48
CA ARG A 61 -18.57 -4.09 -7.02
C ARG A 61 -17.32 -4.71 -7.68
N PRO A 62 -16.12 -4.13 -7.46
CA PRO A 62 -14.90 -4.56 -8.12
C PRO A 62 -14.46 -5.94 -7.62
N LYS A 63 -13.64 -6.63 -8.40
CA LYS A 63 -12.93 -7.83 -7.96
C LYS A 63 -11.86 -7.51 -6.93
N MET A 64 -11.19 -6.36 -7.09
CA MET A 64 -10.14 -5.91 -6.20
C MET A 64 -10.18 -4.38 -6.03
N VAL A 65 -9.91 -3.94 -4.81
CA VAL A 65 -9.58 -2.54 -4.47
C VAL A 65 -8.12 -2.52 -4.03
N CYS A 66 -7.29 -1.68 -4.63
CA CYS A 66 -5.89 -1.55 -4.27
C CYS A 66 -5.62 -0.08 -3.92
N LEU A 67 -5.23 0.16 -2.67
CA LEU A 67 -4.93 1.49 -2.15
C LEU A 67 -3.61 1.48 -1.36
N PRO A 68 -2.65 2.33 -1.72
CA PRO A 68 -1.47 2.57 -0.89
C PRO A 68 -1.86 3.40 0.34
N ASN A 69 -1.25 3.09 1.48
CA ASN A 69 -1.42 3.88 2.71
C ASN A 69 -0.14 3.84 3.56
N PRO A 70 0.71 4.87 3.45
CA PRO A 70 0.61 6.12 2.67
C PRO A 70 0.66 5.93 1.16
N ASP A 71 -0.01 6.81 0.43
CA ASP A 71 0.05 6.82 -1.03
C ASP A 71 1.32 7.53 -1.54
N SER A 72 1.82 7.07 -2.66
CA SER A 72 2.94 7.66 -3.38
C SER A 72 2.51 7.97 -4.83
N PRO A 73 2.60 9.22 -5.31
CA PRO A 73 3.44 10.33 -4.81
C PRO A 73 2.73 11.31 -3.87
N SER A 74 1.44 11.14 -3.57
CA SER A 74 0.66 12.16 -2.87
C SER A 74 1.08 12.37 -1.41
N GLY A 75 1.63 11.35 -0.75
CA GLY A 75 1.94 11.36 0.68
C GLY A 75 0.70 11.32 1.58
N THR A 76 -0.50 11.18 1.01
CA THR A 76 -1.75 11.14 1.76
C THR A 76 -1.96 9.81 2.45
N VAL A 77 -2.73 9.84 3.53
CA VAL A 77 -3.17 8.67 4.28
C VAL A 77 -4.66 8.73 4.56
N PHE A 78 -5.28 7.59 4.63
CA PHE A 78 -6.55 7.44 5.33
C PHE A 78 -6.28 7.27 6.83
N SER A 79 -7.11 7.88 7.67
CA SER A 79 -7.06 7.58 9.10
C SER A 79 -7.34 6.09 9.34
N TYR A 80 -6.90 5.57 10.49
CA TYR A 80 -7.14 4.17 10.85
C TYR A 80 -8.63 3.78 10.76
N LEU A 81 -9.53 4.65 11.27
CA LEU A 81 -10.97 4.40 11.23
C LEU A 81 -11.56 4.50 9.82
N ASP A 82 -11.06 5.43 9.01
CA ASP A 82 -11.56 5.62 7.67
C ASP A 82 -11.09 4.50 6.73
N LEU A 83 -9.83 4.06 6.88
CA LEU A 83 -9.33 2.91 6.15
C LEU A 83 -10.12 1.64 6.52
N ARG A 84 -10.51 1.49 7.80
CA ARG A 84 -11.36 0.37 8.24
C ARG A 84 -12.74 0.40 7.57
N LYS A 85 -13.40 1.55 7.44
CA LYS A 85 -14.67 1.66 6.70
C LYS A 85 -14.54 1.19 5.25
N ILE A 86 -13.42 1.53 4.60
CA ILE A 86 -13.15 1.11 3.22
C ILE A 86 -12.96 -0.41 3.15
N VAL A 87 -12.19 -1.00 4.08
CA VAL A 87 -11.97 -2.45 4.17
C VAL A 87 -13.29 -3.19 4.37
N ASP A 88 -14.11 -2.72 5.29
CA ASP A 88 -15.42 -3.33 5.58
C ASP A 88 -16.35 -3.25 4.36
N ALA A 89 -16.40 -2.11 3.67
CA ALA A 89 -17.19 -1.96 2.45
C ALA A 89 -16.72 -2.90 1.32
N ALA A 90 -15.43 -3.18 1.22
CA ALA A 90 -14.90 -4.17 0.28
C ALA A 90 -15.27 -5.59 0.72
N ALA A 91 -15.21 -5.88 2.02
CA ALA A 91 -15.60 -7.19 2.58
C ALA A 91 -17.07 -7.51 2.34
N ASP A 92 -17.97 -6.56 2.55
CA ASP A 92 -19.43 -6.70 2.36
C ASP A 92 -19.82 -7.17 0.97
N ILE A 93 -19.01 -6.87 -0.03
CA ILE A 93 -19.29 -7.25 -1.43
C ILE A 93 -18.36 -8.36 -1.96
N GLY A 94 -17.50 -8.91 -1.10
CA GLY A 94 -16.55 -9.96 -1.47
C GLY A 94 -15.39 -9.50 -2.36
N SER A 95 -15.07 -8.20 -2.37
CA SER A 95 -13.89 -7.67 -3.06
C SER A 95 -12.61 -7.99 -2.30
N LEU A 96 -11.55 -8.36 -3.01
CA LEU A 96 -10.22 -8.39 -2.43
C LEU A 96 -9.76 -6.95 -2.11
N MET A 97 -9.33 -6.72 -0.88
CA MET A 97 -8.72 -5.45 -0.48
C MET A 97 -7.21 -5.61 -0.37
N LEU A 98 -6.46 -4.90 -1.22
CA LEU A 98 -5.00 -4.81 -1.15
C LEU A 98 -4.62 -3.44 -0.59
N ILE A 99 -4.06 -3.42 0.62
CA ILE A 99 -3.48 -2.23 1.21
C ILE A 99 -1.97 -2.31 1.07
N ASP A 100 -1.39 -1.31 0.39
CA ASP A 100 0.06 -1.23 0.24
C ASP A 100 0.66 -0.36 1.33
N GLU A 101 1.31 -1.01 2.29
CA GLU A 101 2.05 -0.42 3.40
C GLU A 101 3.57 -0.42 3.12
N ALA A 102 4.01 -0.18 1.88
CA ALA A 102 5.43 -0.19 1.53
C ALA A 102 6.25 0.81 2.35
N TYR A 103 5.62 1.85 2.89
CA TYR A 103 6.24 2.86 3.75
C TYR A 103 6.19 2.55 5.26
N HIS A 104 5.64 1.41 5.66
CA HIS A 104 5.73 0.97 7.07
C HIS A 104 7.20 0.63 7.43
N PRO A 105 7.75 1.05 8.59
CA PRO A 105 7.14 1.81 9.68
C PRO A 105 7.43 3.33 9.65
N LEU A 106 7.77 3.92 8.49
CA LEU A 106 7.85 5.39 8.36
C LEU A 106 6.50 6.03 8.71
N TYR A 107 5.42 5.43 8.26
CA TYR A 107 4.07 5.64 8.79
C TYR A 107 3.71 4.45 9.68
N LYS A 108 3.32 4.72 10.93
CA LYS A 108 3.22 3.70 11.99
C LYS A 108 1.92 2.90 11.99
N ASP A 109 0.82 3.51 11.51
CA ASP A 109 -0.48 2.85 11.54
C ASP A 109 -0.50 1.72 10.51
N THR A 110 -1.14 0.63 10.86
CA THR A 110 -1.13 -0.58 10.04
C THR A 110 -2.47 -1.31 10.08
N SER A 111 -2.82 -1.90 8.96
CA SER A 111 -4.00 -2.73 8.79
C SER A 111 -3.76 -4.21 9.15
N VAL A 112 -2.54 -4.57 9.50
CA VAL A 112 -2.17 -5.97 9.81
C VAL A 112 -3.04 -6.62 10.88
N PRO A 113 -3.43 -5.95 11.98
CA PRO A 113 -4.33 -6.56 12.96
C PRO A 113 -5.66 -7.07 12.38
N TRP A 114 -6.15 -6.46 11.31
CA TRP A 114 -7.44 -6.80 10.71
C TRP A 114 -7.41 -8.06 9.83
N ILE A 115 -6.23 -8.60 9.49
CA ILE A 115 -6.14 -9.81 8.65
C ILE A 115 -6.81 -11.03 9.27
N HIS A 116 -6.98 -11.06 10.59
CA HIS A 116 -7.67 -12.14 11.31
C HIS A 116 -9.20 -12.02 11.22
N GLU A 117 -9.70 -10.81 11.07
CA GLU A 117 -11.12 -10.49 10.99
C GLU A 117 -11.61 -10.40 9.54
N CYS A 118 -10.82 -9.78 8.67
CA CYS A 118 -11.15 -9.51 7.28
C CYS A 118 -10.53 -10.55 6.36
N LYS A 119 -11.31 -11.55 5.96
CA LYS A 119 -10.84 -12.67 5.13
C LYS A 119 -10.36 -12.28 3.73
N ASN A 120 -10.77 -11.11 3.26
CA ASN A 120 -10.45 -10.55 1.94
C ASN A 120 -9.33 -9.49 1.97
N LEU A 121 -8.64 -9.33 3.09
CA LEU A 121 -7.58 -8.32 3.26
C LEU A 121 -6.19 -8.91 3.00
N VAL A 122 -5.43 -8.23 2.13
CA VAL A 122 -3.99 -8.43 1.93
C VAL A 122 -3.27 -7.12 2.23
N VAL A 123 -2.23 -7.20 3.04
CA VAL A 123 -1.34 -6.07 3.32
C VAL A 123 0.01 -6.36 2.65
N ALA A 124 0.46 -5.44 1.79
CA ALA A 124 1.75 -5.55 1.13
C ALA A 124 2.80 -4.69 1.84
N ARG A 125 4.01 -5.22 2.02
CA ARG A 125 5.15 -4.52 2.61
C ARG A 125 6.44 -4.78 1.83
N SER A 126 7.41 -3.91 2.00
CA SER A 126 8.66 -3.95 1.25
C SER A 126 9.87 -3.71 2.15
N PHE A 127 10.96 -4.41 1.87
CA PHE A 127 12.28 -4.08 2.42
C PHE A 127 12.98 -2.93 1.68
N SER A 128 12.37 -2.41 0.63
CA SER A 128 12.98 -1.39 -0.23
C SER A 128 12.99 0.02 0.36
N LYS A 129 12.16 0.31 1.36
CA LYS A 129 11.95 1.67 1.91
C LYS A 129 12.65 1.82 3.27
N ALA A 130 11.94 1.62 4.36
CA ALA A 130 12.48 1.80 5.72
C ALA A 130 13.72 0.96 6.00
N TRP A 131 13.80 -0.24 5.46
CA TRP A 131 14.93 -1.14 5.57
C TRP A 131 16.13 -0.80 4.67
N GLY A 132 15.98 0.15 3.74
CA GLY A 132 17.07 0.56 2.84
C GLY A 132 17.55 -0.52 1.85
N ALA A 133 16.83 -1.63 1.72
CA ALA A 133 17.25 -2.81 0.97
C ALA A 133 16.63 -2.89 -0.45
N ALA A 134 16.46 -1.76 -1.12
CA ALA A 134 15.82 -1.68 -2.43
C ALA A 134 16.50 -2.57 -3.50
N GLY A 135 17.82 -2.72 -3.45
CA GLY A 135 18.59 -3.54 -4.37
C GLY A 135 18.35 -5.04 -4.24
N LEU A 136 17.86 -5.51 -3.09
CA LEU A 136 17.58 -6.92 -2.86
C LEU A 136 16.26 -7.40 -3.50
N ARG A 137 15.39 -6.50 -3.93
CA ARG A 137 14.11 -6.78 -4.59
C ARG A 137 13.18 -7.70 -3.81
N VAL A 138 13.09 -7.53 -2.46
CA VAL A 138 12.26 -8.34 -1.58
C VAL A 138 11.13 -7.51 -1.00
N GLY A 139 9.94 -8.09 -1.01
CA GLY A 139 8.74 -7.64 -0.32
C GLY A 139 7.95 -8.84 0.17
N TYR A 140 6.90 -8.61 0.92
CA TYR A 140 6.06 -9.67 1.47
C TYR A 140 4.60 -9.24 1.57
N LEU A 141 3.73 -10.25 1.58
CA LEU A 141 2.30 -10.09 1.76
C LEU A 141 1.89 -10.71 3.10
N LEU A 142 0.98 -10.04 3.77
CA LEU A 142 0.35 -10.50 5.01
C LEU A 142 -1.15 -10.65 4.75
N ALA A 143 -1.68 -11.81 5.07
CA ALA A 143 -3.10 -12.10 4.93
C ALA A 143 -3.49 -13.23 5.91
N ASN A 144 -4.77 -13.56 6.01
CA ASN A 144 -5.20 -14.76 6.73
C ASN A 144 -4.67 -16.04 6.05
N LYS A 145 -4.73 -17.16 6.76
CA LYS A 145 -4.17 -18.44 6.33
C LYS A 145 -4.74 -18.93 4.99
N GLU A 146 -6.04 -18.77 4.79
CA GLU A 146 -6.74 -19.26 3.60
C GLU A 146 -6.29 -18.47 2.35
N LEU A 147 -6.29 -17.15 2.46
CA LEU A 147 -5.86 -16.26 1.38
C LEU A 147 -4.36 -16.39 1.08
N THR A 148 -3.53 -16.53 2.11
CA THR A 148 -2.10 -16.82 1.95
C THR A 148 -1.88 -18.13 1.18
N ALA A 149 -2.62 -19.18 1.49
CA ALA A 149 -2.52 -20.45 0.77
C ALA A 149 -2.91 -20.33 -0.71
N LEU A 150 -3.90 -19.48 -1.05
CA LEU A 150 -4.25 -19.18 -2.44
C LEU A 150 -3.13 -18.44 -3.17
N LEU A 151 -2.59 -17.40 -2.56
CA LEU A 151 -1.49 -16.61 -3.14
C LEU A 151 -0.23 -17.46 -3.35
N HIS A 152 0.06 -18.39 -2.43
CA HIS A 152 1.19 -19.32 -2.57
C HIS A 152 1.10 -20.25 -3.78
N LYS A 153 -0.10 -20.61 -4.24
CA LYS A 153 -0.27 -21.48 -5.41
C LYS A 153 0.22 -20.85 -6.72
N GLN A 154 0.27 -19.52 -6.76
CA GLN A 154 0.69 -18.73 -7.93
C GLN A 154 2.14 -18.23 -7.84
N ARG A 155 2.87 -18.67 -6.80
CA ARG A 155 4.27 -18.26 -6.65
C ARG A 155 5.11 -18.82 -7.79
N PRO A 156 5.90 -17.98 -8.49
CA PRO A 156 6.92 -18.49 -9.40
C PRO A 156 7.97 -19.31 -8.62
N MET A 157 8.50 -20.33 -9.25
CA MET A 157 9.69 -21.00 -8.71
C MET A 157 10.85 -19.99 -8.67
N TYR A 158 11.57 -19.99 -7.54
CA TYR A 158 12.76 -19.12 -7.38
C TYR A 158 12.46 -17.61 -7.44
N GLU A 159 11.31 -17.17 -6.94
CA GLU A 159 10.91 -15.74 -6.92
C GLU A 159 11.91 -14.83 -6.17
N ILE A 160 12.63 -15.38 -5.19
CA ILE A 160 13.65 -14.69 -4.40
C ILE A 160 14.96 -15.46 -4.51
N GLY A 161 16.03 -14.76 -4.90
CA GLY A 161 17.37 -15.34 -4.94
C GLY A 161 17.89 -15.61 -3.52
N ASN A 162 18.66 -16.69 -3.35
CA ASN A 162 19.20 -17.10 -2.05
C ASN A 162 20.05 -16.01 -1.37
N VAL A 163 20.78 -15.21 -2.14
CA VAL A 163 21.56 -14.08 -1.61
C VAL A 163 20.64 -13.03 -0.99
N SER A 164 19.56 -12.65 -1.70
CA SER A 164 18.57 -11.71 -1.19
C SER A 164 17.86 -12.23 0.05
N ALA A 165 17.48 -13.51 0.06
CA ALA A 165 16.84 -14.15 1.21
C ALA A 165 17.76 -14.14 2.45
N LYS A 166 19.03 -14.53 2.28
CA LYS A 166 20.01 -14.54 3.38
C LYS A 166 20.33 -13.13 3.87
N ALA A 167 20.43 -12.16 2.97
CA ALA A 167 20.65 -10.77 3.35
C ALA A 167 19.47 -10.20 4.17
N ILE A 168 18.22 -10.51 3.79
CA ILE A 168 17.05 -10.10 4.57
C ILE A 168 17.02 -10.78 5.94
N GLU A 169 17.31 -12.07 6.01
CA GLU A 169 17.41 -12.79 7.29
C GLU A 169 18.38 -12.09 8.27
N ILE A 170 19.56 -11.69 7.77
CA ILE A 170 20.54 -10.93 8.57
C ILE A 170 19.99 -9.53 8.93
N LEU A 171 19.37 -8.83 7.98
CA LEU A 171 18.84 -7.49 8.22
C LEU A 171 17.79 -7.46 9.34
N LEU A 172 17.01 -8.50 9.52
CA LEU A 172 16.01 -8.57 10.58
C LEU A 172 16.61 -8.47 11.98
N ASP A 173 17.86 -8.88 12.17
CA ASP A 173 18.58 -8.72 13.44
C ASP A 173 18.94 -7.25 13.74
N TYR A 174 18.89 -6.37 12.71
CA TYR A 174 19.22 -4.94 12.79
C TYR A 174 17.98 -4.02 12.84
N GLU A 175 16.87 -4.51 13.36
CA GLU A 175 15.63 -3.73 13.47
C GLU A 175 15.82 -2.42 14.23
N LYS A 176 16.65 -2.41 15.29
CA LYS A 176 16.95 -1.21 16.07
C LYS A 176 17.63 -0.12 15.23
N ASP A 177 18.55 -0.51 14.35
CA ASP A 177 19.26 0.42 13.46
C ASP A 177 18.33 0.96 12.39
N MET A 178 17.47 0.10 11.82
CA MET A 178 16.41 0.50 10.90
C MET A 178 15.50 1.53 11.58
N MET A 179 15.03 1.29 12.80
CA MET A 179 14.17 2.23 13.53
C MET A 179 14.87 3.56 13.86
N GLN A 180 16.18 3.57 14.10
CA GLN A 180 16.96 4.81 14.24
C GLN A 180 16.99 5.58 12.90
N SER A 181 17.15 4.87 11.78
CA SER A 181 17.09 5.47 10.44
C SER A 181 15.71 6.07 10.17
N VAL A 182 14.63 5.37 10.50
CA VAL A 182 13.26 5.88 10.41
C VAL A 182 13.10 7.19 11.18
N LYS A 183 13.56 7.26 12.43
CA LYS A 183 13.53 8.48 13.25
C LYS A 183 14.27 9.63 12.58
N ARG A 184 15.43 9.37 11.98
CA ARG A 184 16.22 10.39 11.25
C ARG A 184 15.48 10.91 10.02
N VAL A 185 14.84 10.02 9.25
CA VAL A 185 14.05 10.41 8.07
C VAL A 185 12.87 11.30 8.49
N ILE A 186 12.13 10.91 9.55
CA ILE A 186 11.01 11.70 10.06
C ILE A 186 11.47 13.09 10.55
N ALA A 187 12.61 13.14 11.26
CA ALA A 187 13.18 14.42 11.71
C ALA A 187 13.63 15.28 10.51
N GLY A 188 14.27 14.67 9.50
CA GLY A 188 14.68 15.33 8.27
C GLY A 188 13.50 15.90 7.48
N LYS A 189 12.38 15.15 7.38
CA LYS A 189 11.14 15.64 6.79
C LYS A 189 10.65 16.90 7.49
N LYS A 190 10.56 16.88 8.82
CA LYS A 190 10.12 18.04 9.61
C LYS A 190 11.06 19.25 9.44
N TYR A 191 12.36 19.01 9.42
CA TYR A 191 13.34 20.07 9.15
C TYR A 191 13.12 20.70 7.75
N PHE A 192 12.95 19.86 6.73
CA PHE A 192 12.70 20.31 5.37
C PHE A 192 11.41 21.13 5.26
N GLN A 193 10.31 20.67 5.86
CA GLN A 193 9.04 21.40 5.86
C GLN A 193 9.14 22.78 6.53
N ASN A 194 9.87 22.86 7.65
CA ASN A 194 10.11 24.14 8.32
C ASN A 194 10.95 25.08 7.44
N ALA A 195 12.04 24.58 6.83
CA ALA A 195 12.87 25.37 5.94
C ALA A 195 12.10 25.88 4.71
N MET A 196 11.22 25.07 4.14
CA MET A 196 10.33 25.50 3.04
C MET A 196 9.41 26.63 3.49
N LYS A 197 8.83 26.51 4.68
CA LYS A 197 7.96 27.55 5.26
C LYS A 197 8.72 28.86 5.48
N ASP A 198 9.95 28.80 5.99
CA ASP A 198 10.81 29.98 6.22
C ASP A 198 11.17 30.69 4.90
N LEU A 199 11.22 29.94 3.79
CA LEU A 199 11.40 30.47 2.43
C LEU A 199 10.10 30.97 1.79
N GLY A 200 8.98 30.95 2.51
CA GLY A 200 7.67 31.33 1.97
C GLY A 200 7.10 30.33 0.95
N MET A 201 7.64 29.11 0.89
CA MET A 201 7.17 28.05 0.01
C MET A 201 6.14 27.17 0.71
N HIS A 202 5.02 26.95 0.06
CA HIS A 202 4.01 26.06 0.61
C HIS A 202 4.39 24.59 0.43
N SER A 203 4.32 23.81 1.49
CA SER A 203 4.45 22.36 1.45
C SER A 203 3.30 21.72 2.22
N TYR A 204 2.72 20.68 1.65
CA TYR A 204 1.69 19.92 2.34
C TYR A 204 2.31 18.95 3.34
N ASP A 205 1.53 18.59 4.37
CA ASP A 205 1.90 17.45 5.20
C ASP A 205 1.83 16.16 4.38
N SER A 206 2.89 15.37 4.52
CA SER A 206 2.98 14.03 3.92
C SER A 206 3.37 13.00 4.97
N HIS A 207 3.07 11.75 4.73
CA HIS A 207 3.30 10.66 5.68
C HIS A 207 4.28 9.63 5.13
#